data_d74fdab41d91375ed29dcbaab91346b0
#
_entry.id   d74fdab41d91375ed29dcbaab91346b0
#
_cell.length_a   1.000
_cell.length_b   1.000
_cell.length_c   1.000
_cell.angle_alpha   90.00
_cell.angle_beta   90.00
_cell.angle_gamma   90.00
#
_symmetry.space_group_name_H-M   'P 1'
#
loop_
_entity.id
_entity.type
_entity.pdbx_description
1 polymer ?
#
loop_
_entity_poly.entity_id
_entity_poly.type
_entity_poly.pdbx_seq_one_letter_code
_entity_poly.pdbx_strand_id
1 'polypeptide(L)'
;VEQGKQYIAERRVKISLKEGISEKLYVEAIVESESGHRATAVIAGQHTHFVYVEKDGKVLLDNRMPQGEEAGEDECELNLRKVYDFSVEAPLEEIEFIREARRLNESASRQALKGCYGHELGKTLSRPLGRGIMGDTIFSHILSSTSCACDARMAGAMIPVMSNSGSGNQGICATMPVVVFAEENHNTDEEL
;
A
#
# COMPACT_ATOMS: atom_id res chain seq x y z
N VAL A 1 -2.54 14.69 3.56
CA VAL A 1 -2.67 14.45 2.10
C VAL A 1 -2.99 15.76 1.39
N GLU A 2 -4.09 16.48 1.71
CA GLU A 2 -4.48 17.72 1.01
C GLU A 2 -3.40 18.81 1.08
N GLN A 3 -2.79 19.01 2.25
CA GLN A 3 -1.68 19.96 2.42
C GLN A 3 -0.47 19.60 1.54
N GLY A 4 -0.17 18.30 1.39
CA GLY A 4 0.89 17.84 0.49
C GLY A 4 0.59 18.13 -0.98
N LYS A 5 -0.67 17.94 -1.43
CA LYS A 5 -1.10 18.30 -2.77
C LYS A 5 -0.96 19.80 -3.02
N GLN A 6 -1.32 20.61 -2.03
CA GLN A 6 -1.16 22.06 -2.11
C GLN A 6 0.31 22.44 -2.28
N TYR A 7 1.24 21.87 -1.50
CA TYR A 7 2.68 22.14 -1.64
C TYR A 7 3.23 21.76 -3.00
N ILE A 8 2.72 20.66 -3.60
CA ILE A 8 3.09 20.26 -4.96
C ILE A 8 2.57 21.29 -5.98
N ALA A 9 1.33 21.72 -5.87
CA ALA A 9 0.73 22.73 -6.75
C ALA A 9 1.47 24.07 -6.66
N GLU A 10 1.89 24.46 -5.47
CA GLU A 10 2.69 25.65 -5.20
C GLU A 10 4.18 25.52 -5.60
N ARG A 11 4.59 24.36 -6.14
CA ARG A 11 5.98 24.05 -6.50
C ARG A 11 6.96 24.13 -5.32
N ARG A 12 6.50 23.88 -4.12
CA ARG A 12 7.31 23.91 -2.89
C ARG A 12 7.99 22.56 -2.63
N VAL A 13 7.67 21.52 -3.38
CA VAL A 13 8.29 20.20 -3.29
C VAL A 13 9.36 20.06 -4.38
N LYS A 14 10.59 19.75 -3.97
CA LYS A 14 11.70 19.44 -4.86
C LYS A 14 12.07 17.97 -4.69
N ILE A 15 12.09 17.23 -5.78
CA ILE A 15 12.50 15.81 -5.81
C ILE A 15 13.81 15.70 -6.55
N SER A 16 14.76 14.96 -6.00
CA SER A 16 16.05 14.70 -6.63
C SER A 16 16.49 13.27 -6.34
N LEU A 17 17.31 12.73 -7.24
CA LEU A 17 17.97 11.45 -7.03
C LEU A 17 19.20 11.68 -6.14
N LYS A 18 19.38 10.85 -5.11
CA LYS A 18 20.59 10.87 -4.28
C LYS A 18 21.58 9.82 -4.78
N GLU A 19 22.76 10.25 -5.15
CA GLU A 19 23.82 9.37 -5.63
C GLU A 19 24.59 8.70 -4.47
N GLY A 20 25.25 7.59 -4.76
CA GLY A 20 26.11 6.89 -3.79
C GLY A 20 25.38 6.07 -2.73
N ILE A 21 24.12 5.75 -2.96
CA ILE A 21 23.31 4.90 -2.08
C ILE A 21 23.39 3.46 -2.57
N SER A 22 23.74 2.53 -1.69
CA SER A 22 23.80 1.08 -1.96
C SER A 22 22.51 0.34 -1.59
N GLU A 23 21.70 0.91 -0.70
CA GLU A 23 20.45 0.31 -0.24
C GLU A 23 19.41 0.22 -1.37
N LYS A 24 18.69 -0.88 -1.42
CA LYS A 24 17.61 -1.12 -2.39
C LYS A 24 16.45 -0.11 -2.25
N LEU A 25 16.25 0.39 -1.05
CA LEU A 25 15.28 1.44 -0.73
C LEU A 25 15.98 2.51 0.10
N TYR A 26 15.90 3.76 -0.34
CA TYR A 26 16.36 4.92 0.41
C TYR A 26 15.47 6.11 0.13
N VAL A 27 14.93 6.71 1.17
CA VAL A 27 14.14 7.94 1.06
C VAL A 27 14.61 8.91 2.13
N GLU A 28 15.06 10.08 1.71
CA GLU A 28 15.40 11.19 2.60
C GLU A 28 14.39 12.31 2.38
N ALA A 29 13.70 12.70 3.43
CA ALA A 29 12.76 13.81 3.44
C ALA A 29 13.32 14.95 4.28
N ILE A 30 13.39 16.14 3.70
CA ILE A 30 13.81 17.37 4.38
C ILE A 30 12.65 18.35 4.31
N VAL A 31 12.26 18.90 5.46
CA VAL A 31 11.23 19.94 5.56
C VAL A 31 11.84 21.18 6.20
N GLU A 32 11.61 22.31 5.56
CA GLU A 32 12.02 23.62 6.08
C GLU A 32 10.79 24.52 6.23
N SER A 33 10.65 25.17 7.37
CA SER A 33 9.57 26.13 7.60
C SER A 33 10.01 27.56 7.28
N GLU A 34 9.08 28.45 7.05
CA GLU A 34 9.34 29.88 6.84
C GLU A 34 9.99 30.54 8.08
N SER A 35 9.79 29.98 9.26
CA SER A 35 10.41 30.40 10.52
C SER A 35 11.83 29.89 10.71
N GLY A 36 12.41 29.19 9.72
CA GLY A 36 13.80 28.70 9.76
C GLY A 36 13.99 27.35 10.49
N HIS A 37 12.91 26.70 10.92
CA HIS A 37 13.02 25.35 11.47
C HIS A 37 13.24 24.33 10.35
N ARG A 38 14.11 23.37 10.62
CA ARG A 38 14.43 22.29 9.70
C ARG A 38 14.26 20.93 10.37
N ALA A 39 13.70 19.97 9.64
CA ALA A 39 13.64 18.57 10.07
C ALA A 39 14.07 17.67 8.91
N THR A 40 14.81 16.62 9.23
CA THR A 40 15.28 15.60 8.29
C THR A 40 14.88 14.23 8.82
N ALA A 41 14.34 13.39 7.95
CA ALA A 41 14.05 11.98 8.23
C ALA A 41 14.56 11.10 7.08
N VAL A 42 15.17 9.97 7.42
CA VAL A 42 15.70 9.01 6.46
C VAL A 42 15.11 7.63 6.76
N ILE A 43 14.59 7.00 5.72
CA ILE A 43 14.19 5.60 5.70
C ILE A 43 15.17 4.85 4.81
N ALA A 44 15.69 3.71 5.25
CA ALA A 44 16.57 2.85 4.45
C ALA A 44 16.30 1.37 4.68
N GLY A 45 16.54 0.56 3.64
CA GLY A 45 16.34 -0.89 3.63
C GLY A 45 14.88 -1.31 3.53
N GLN A 46 14.05 -0.92 4.50
CA GLN A 46 12.61 -1.25 4.55
C GLN A 46 11.74 0.00 4.58
N HIS A 47 10.47 -0.09 4.14
CA HIS A 47 9.57 1.05 3.97
C HIS A 47 9.20 1.79 5.26
N THR A 48 9.31 1.15 6.41
CA THR A 48 8.99 1.72 7.73
C THR A 48 10.21 1.89 8.63
N HIS A 49 11.41 1.55 8.14
CA HIS A 49 12.62 1.59 8.93
C HIS A 49 13.26 2.98 8.90
N PHE A 50 12.97 3.78 9.90
CA PHE A 50 13.65 5.06 10.10
C PHE A 50 15.05 4.82 10.61
N VAL A 51 16.06 5.24 9.85
CA VAL A 51 17.48 5.13 10.21
C VAL A 51 18.06 6.44 10.71
N TYR A 52 17.44 7.56 10.40
CA TYR A 52 17.88 8.87 10.87
C TYR A 52 16.71 9.84 11.03
N VAL A 53 16.69 10.58 12.13
CA VAL A 53 15.74 11.67 12.36
C VAL A 53 16.46 12.80 13.07
N GLU A 54 16.37 14.01 12.52
CA GLU A 54 16.94 15.23 13.07
C GLU A 54 15.91 16.35 13.05
N LYS A 55 15.95 17.21 14.04
CA LYS A 55 15.16 18.45 14.09
C LYS A 55 16.01 19.59 14.64
N ASP A 56 16.11 20.68 13.88
CA ASP A 56 16.81 21.92 14.25
C ASP A 56 18.26 21.66 14.74
N GLY A 57 19.00 20.77 14.06
CA GLY A 57 20.35 20.36 14.40
C GLY A 57 20.46 19.38 15.56
N LYS A 58 19.32 19.00 16.19
CA LYS A 58 19.31 17.99 17.24
C LYS A 58 18.96 16.63 16.64
N VAL A 59 19.90 15.69 16.70
CA VAL A 59 19.68 14.29 16.29
C VAL A 59 18.76 13.62 17.33
N LEU A 60 17.64 13.08 16.84
CA LEU A 60 16.65 12.37 17.63
C LEU A 60 16.80 10.85 17.49
N LEU A 61 17.25 10.39 16.32
CA LEU A 61 17.51 8.99 15.99
C LEU A 61 18.70 8.93 15.04
N ASP A 62 19.68 8.08 15.33
CA ASP A 62 20.75 7.72 14.39
C ASP A 62 21.05 6.23 14.50
N ASN A 63 20.44 5.47 13.61
CA ASN A 63 20.63 4.03 13.45
C ASN A 63 21.27 3.71 12.08
N ARG A 64 21.96 4.70 11.48
CA ARG A 64 22.67 4.47 10.23
C ARG A 64 23.84 3.53 10.50
N MET A 65 23.79 2.36 9.88
CA MET A 65 24.89 1.41 9.93
C MET A 65 26.08 1.92 9.10
N PRO A 66 27.33 1.64 9.51
CA PRO A 66 28.48 1.83 8.63
C PRO A 66 28.26 1.06 7.32
N GLN A 67 28.64 1.67 6.18
CA GLN A 67 28.55 1.01 4.88
C GLN A 67 29.24 -0.35 4.92
N GLY A 68 28.47 -1.42 4.75
CA GLY A 68 28.99 -2.80 4.66
C GLY A 68 28.48 -3.78 5.72
N GLU A 69 27.72 -3.37 6.73
CA GLU A 69 27.03 -4.29 7.62
C GLU A 69 25.58 -4.45 7.14
N GLU A 70 25.28 -5.59 6.53
CA GLU A 70 23.89 -6.01 6.34
C GLU A 70 23.28 -6.24 7.72
N ALA A 71 22.18 -5.53 8.03
CA ALA A 71 21.36 -5.89 9.17
C ALA A 71 20.96 -7.34 8.96
N GLY A 72 21.41 -8.22 9.84
CA GLY A 72 20.96 -9.61 9.84
C GLY A 72 19.43 -9.57 9.96
N GLU A 73 18.73 -9.82 8.86
CA GLU A 73 17.33 -10.11 8.91
C GLU A 73 17.22 -11.38 9.75
N ASP A 74 16.44 -11.36 10.82
CA ASP A 74 15.93 -12.57 11.42
C ASP A 74 15.14 -13.28 10.32
N GLU A 75 15.81 -14.11 9.54
CA GLU A 75 15.20 -14.91 8.49
C GLU A 75 14.24 -15.90 9.15
N CYS A 76 12.99 -15.45 9.31
CA CYS A 76 11.93 -16.37 9.62
C CYS A 76 11.81 -17.32 8.43
N GLU A 77 12.25 -18.56 8.63
CA GLU A 77 12.15 -19.61 7.62
C GLU A 77 10.67 -19.92 7.35
N LEU A 78 10.06 -19.15 6.43
CA LEU A 78 8.68 -19.32 6.02
C LEU A 78 8.57 -20.48 5.03
N ASN A 79 7.61 -21.36 5.30
CA ASN A 79 7.16 -22.37 4.35
C ASN A 79 5.63 -22.41 4.32
N LEU A 80 5.08 -23.03 3.29
CA LEU A 80 3.63 -23.10 3.09
C LEU A 80 2.89 -23.71 4.29
N ARG A 81 3.50 -24.69 4.96
CA ARG A 81 2.89 -25.33 6.13
C ARG A 81 2.74 -24.35 7.29
N LYS A 82 3.81 -23.62 7.61
CA LYS A 82 3.78 -22.62 8.69
C LYS A 82 2.76 -21.50 8.41
N VAL A 83 2.65 -21.04 7.14
CA VAL A 83 1.66 -20.03 6.75
C VAL A 83 0.26 -20.57 6.93
N TYR A 84 0.00 -21.80 6.49
CA TYR A 84 -1.32 -22.43 6.62
C TYR A 84 -1.70 -22.63 8.10
N ASP A 85 -0.80 -23.22 8.89
CA ASP A 85 -1.05 -23.48 10.31
C ASP A 85 -1.33 -22.17 11.06
N PHE A 86 -0.53 -21.12 10.81
CA PHE A 86 -0.79 -19.80 11.38
C PHE A 86 -2.16 -19.25 10.97
N SER A 87 -2.53 -19.35 9.70
CA SER A 87 -3.80 -18.82 9.20
C SER A 87 -5.02 -19.52 9.80
N VAL A 88 -4.88 -20.77 10.23
CA VAL A 88 -5.98 -21.58 10.78
C VAL A 88 -6.00 -21.54 12.32
N GLU A 89 -4.85 -21.42 12.96
CA GLU A 89 -4.69 -21.58 14.40
C GLU A 89 -4.52 -20.24 15.13
N ALA A 90 -4.16 -19.16 14.42
CA ALA A 90 -3.96 -17.85 15.04
C ALA A 90 -5.26 -17.34 15.71
N PRO A 91 -5.19 -16.82 16.93
CA PRO A 91 -6.34 -16.18 17.56
C PRO A 91 -6.86 -15.03 16.68
N LEU A 92 -8.18 -14.92 16.51
CA LEU A 92 -8.80 -13.88 15.68
C LEU A 92 -8.34 -12.47 16.08
N GLU A 93 -8.11 -12.24 17.37
CA GLU A 93 -7.64 -10.96 17.90
C GLU A 93 -6.26 -10.55 17.36
N GLU A 94 -5.39 -11.52 17.06
CA GLU A 94 -4.05 -11.25 16.51
C GLU A 94 -4.08 -10.95 15.02
N ILE A 95 -5.08 -11.45 14.29
CA ILE A 95 -5.22 -11.27 12.83
C ILE A 95 -6.31 -10.28 12.46
N GLU A 96 -7.02 -9.67 13.42
CA GLU A 96 -8.12 -8.72 13.16
C GLU A 96 -7.69 -7.54 12.27
N PHE A 97 -6.42 -7.14 12.31
CA PHE A 97 -5.87 -6.09 11.46
C PHE A 97 -6.07 -6.36 9.96
N ILE A 98 -6.26 -7.62 9.54
CA ILE A 98 -6.47 -7.97 8.13
C ILE A 98 -7.77 -7.35 7.58
N ARG A 99 -8.76 -7.09 8.45
CA ARG A 99 -10.00 -6.39 8.09
C ARG A 99 -9.75 -4.97 7.60
N GLU A 100 -8.66 -4.35 8.03
CA GLU A 100 -8.26 -3.05 7.51
C GLU A 100 -7.85 -3.15 6.03
N ALA A 101 -7.29 -4.29 5.58
CA ALA A 101 -7.00 -4.54 4.18
C ALA A 101 -8.30 -4.53 3.34
N ARG A 102 -9.38 -5.17 3.84
CA ARG A 102 -10.71 -5.07 3.22
C ARG A 102 -11.12 -3.62 3.08
N ARG A 103 -11.19 -2.88 4.18
CA ARG A 103 -11.68 -1.50 4.23
C ARG A 103 -10.94 -0.59 3.27
N LEU A 104 -9.61 -0.65 3.23
CA LEU A 104 -8.77 0.20 2.38
C LEU A 104 -8.90 -0.17 0.90
N ASN A 105 -8.73 -1.44 0.56
CA ASN A 105 -8.68 -1.88 -0.82
C ASN A 105 -10.07 -1.81 -1.49
N GLU A 106 -11.12 -2.10 -0.74
CA GLU A 106 -12.50 -1.91 -1.20
C GLU A 106 -12.83 -0.42 -1.44
N SER A 107 -12.39 0.46 -0.55
CA SER A 107 -12.55 1.91 -0.74
C SER A 107 -11.89 2.38 -2.03
N ALA A 108 -10.69 1.87 -2.34
CA ALA A 108 -10.00 2.19 -3.59
C ALA A 108 -10.79 1.71 -4.81
N SER A 109 -11.33 0.48 -4.77
CA SER A 109 -12.19 -0.06 -5.83
C SER A 109 -13.44 0.79 -6.05
N ARG A 110 -14.16 1.10 -4.98
CA ARG A 110 -15.39 1.90 -5.03
C ARG A 110 -15.16 3.33 -5.57
N GLN A 111 -14.02 3.93 -5.23
CA GLN A 111 -13.67 5.26 -5.76
C GLN A 111 -13.35 5.19 -7.26
N ALA A 112 -12.64 4.15 -7.70
CA ALA A 112 -12.33 3.97 -9.12
C ALA A 112 -13.57 3.75 -9.97
N LEU A 113 -14.56 3.02 -9.46
CA LEU A 113 -15.84 2.83 -10.14
C LEU A 113 -16.58 4.16 -10.40
N LYS A 114 -16.44 5.12 -9.49
CA LYS A 114 -17.12 6.44 -9.57
C LYS A 114 -16.30 7.48 -10.34
N GLY A 115 -14.97 7.36 -10.31
CA GLY A 115 -14.03 8.30 -10.90
C GLY A 115 -13.53 7.88 -12.28
N CYS A 116 -12.48 8.58 -12.75
CA CYS A 116 -11.75 8.26 -13.97
C CYS A 116 -10.29 8.01 -13.57
N TYR A 117 -9.86 6.76 -13.56
CA TYR A 117 -8.53 6.37 -13.13
C TYR A 117 -7.89 5.38 -14.12
N GLY A 118 -6.66 5.69 -14.51
CA GLY A 118 -5.84 4.81 -15.33
C GLY A 118 -6.52 4.42 -16.64
N HIS A 119 -6.52 3.12 -16.93
CA HIS A 119 -7.14 2.56 -18.12
C HIS A 119 -8.64 2.28 -17.97
N GLU A 120 -9.20 2.50 -16.80
CA GLU A 120 -10.60 2.19 -16.46
C GLU A 120 -10.97 0.72 -16.79
N LEU A 121 -10.02 -0.22 -16.66
CA LEU A 121 -10.25 -1.62 -17.00
C LEU A 121 -11.39 -2.22 -16.16
N GLY A 122 -11.28 -2.08 -14.84
CA GLY A 122 -12.31 -2.60 -13.94
C GLY A 122 -13.69 -2.00 -14.20
N LYS A 123 -13.75 -0.70 -14.42
CA LYS A 123 -14.99 0.02 -14.76
C LYS A 123 -15.56 -0.42 -16.12
N THR A 124 -14.71 -0.70 -17.09
CA THR A 124 -15.12 -1.20 -18.40
C THR A 124 -15.73 -2.61 -18.30
N LEU A 125 -15.11 -3.47 -17.47
CA LEU A 125 -15.64 -4.81 -17.19
C LEU A 125 -17.00 -4.79 -16.49
N SER A 126 -17.26 -3.80 -15.63
CA SER A 126 -18.55 -3.66 -14.93
C SER A 126 -19.70 -3.14 -15.81
N ARG A 127 -19.41 -2.57 -16.99
CA ARG A 127 -20.43 -2.04 -17.92
C ARG A 127 -21.19 -3.18 -18.63
N PRO A 128 -22.41 -2.90 -19.17
CA PRO A 128 -23.19 -3.93 -19.84
C PRO A 128 -22.45 -4.72 -20.94
N LEU A 129 -21.62 -4.03 -21.74
CA LEU A 129 -20.80 -4.69 -22.75
C LEU A 129 -19.78 -5.65 -22.15
N GLY A 130 -19.06 -5.21 -21.09
CA GLY A 130 -18.09 -6.05 -20.38
C GLY A 130 -18.76 -7.28 -19.77
N ARG A 131 -19.89 -7.09 -19.09
CA ARG A 131 -20.71 -8.18 -18.54
C ARG A 131 -21.26 -9.11 -19.62
N GLY A 132 -21.63 -8.58 -20.79
CA GLY A 132 -22.07 -9.39 -21.93
C GLY A 132 -20.97 -10.32 -22.46
N ILE A 133 -19.70 -9.90 -22.39
CA ILE A 133 -18.55 -10.69 -22.86
C ILE A 133 -18.07 -11.67 -21.77
N MET A 134 -17.96 -11.23 -20.52
CA MET A 134 -17.38 -12.00 -19.41
C MET A 134 -18.42 -12.80 -18.61
N GLY A 135 -19.71 -12.55 -18.85
CA GLY A 135 -20.80 -13.05 -18.01
C GLY A 135 -20.98 -12.21 -16.73
N ASP A 136 -22.14 -12.34 -16.11
CA ASP A 136 -22.44 -11.74 -14.79
C ASP A 136 -22.23 -12.83 -13.72
N THR A 137 -20.99 -12.99 -13.31
CA THR A 137 -20.53 -14.08 -12.45
C THR A 137 -19.66 -13.54 -11.33
N ILE A 138 -19.52 -14.28 -10.24
CA ILE A 138 -18.59 -13.93 -9.14
C ILE A 138 -17.19 -13.63 -9.68
N PHE A 139 -16.72 -14.42 -10.66
CA PHE A 139 -15.40 -14.19 -11.26
C PHE A 139 -15.29 -12.83 -11.97
N SER A 140 -16.31 -12.43 -12.74
CA SER A 140 -16.31 -11.12 -13.41
C SER A 140 -16.38 -9.96 -12.41
N HIS A 141 -17.10 -10.12 -11.30
CA HIS A 141 -17.15 -9.15 -10.22
C HIS A 141 -15.81 -9.03 -9.49
N ILE A 142 -15.16 -10.15 -9.17
CA ILE A 142 -13.81 -10.19 -8.61
C ILE A 142 -12.83 -9.45 -9.53
N LEU A 143 -12.83 -9.79 -10.81
CA LEU A 143 -11.93 -9.21 -11.79
C LEU A 143 -12.14 -7.69 -11.93
N SER A 144 -13.41 -7.27 -12.04
CA SER A 144 -13.77 -5.85 -12.13
C SER A 144 -13.33 -5.07 -10.89
N SER A 145 -13.70 -5.54 -9.70
CA SER A 145 -13.40 -4.84 -8.44
C SER A 145 -11.91 -4.76 -8.15
N THR A 146 -11.17 -5.85 -8.38
CA THR A 146 -9.72 -5.89 -8.21
C THR A 146 -9.02 -4.95 -9.19
N SER A 147 -9.41 -4.99 -10.48
CA SER A 147 -8.85 -4.10 -11.50
C SER A 147 -9.14 -2.63 -11.19
N CYS A 148 -10.34 -2.29 -10.70
CA CYS A 148 -10.67 -0.93 -10.28
C CYS A 148 -9.72 -0.41 -9.20
N ALA A 149 -9.45 -1.18 -8.15
CA ALA A 149 -8.53 -0.78 -7.10
C ALA A 149 -7.10 -0.59 -7.64
N CYS A 150 -6.65 -1.47 -8.54
CA CYS A 150 -5.36 -1.33 -9.22
C CYS A 150 -5.32 -0.10 -10.14
N ASP A 151 -6.38 0.17 -10.92
CA ASP A 151 -6.49 1.35 -11.78
C ASP A 151 -6.33 2.64 -10.97
N ALA A 152 -7.03 2.75 -9.84
CA ALA A 152 -6.91 3.91 -8.95
C ALA A 152 -5.47 4.10 -8.45
N ARG A 153 -4.85 3.02 -7.95
CA ARG A 153 -3.49 3.06 -7.43
C ARG A 153 -2.48 3.42 -8.51
N MET A 154 -2.55 2.78 -9.68
CA MET A 154 -1.60 2.99 -10.77
C MET A 154 -1.74 4.38 -11.42
N ALA A 155 -2.92 4.98 -11.35
CA ALA A 155 -3.14 6.37 -11.75
C ALA A 155 -2.63 7.41 -10.75
N GLY A 156 -2.04 6.99 -9.63
CA GLY A 156 -1.56 7.88 -8.58
C GLY A 156 -2.68 8.51 -7.74
N ALA A 157 -3.83 7.86 -7.64
CA ALA A 157 -4.89 8.32 -6.76
C ALA A 157 -4.39 8.39 -5.31
N MET A 158 -4.68 9.49 -4.63
CA MET A 158 -4.28 9.70 -3.23
C MET A 158 -5.21 8.93 -2.28
N ILE A 159 -5.25 7.62 -2.45
CA ILE A 159 -6.07 6.68 -1.70
C ILE A 159 -5.15 5.66 -1.05
N PRO A 160 -5.25 5.46 0.27
CA PRO A 160 -4.47 4.42 0.92
C PRO A 160 -4.93 3.02 0.48
N VAL A 161 -3.98 2.13 0.27
CA VAL A 161 -4.24 0.70 0.01
C VAL A 161 -3.36 -0.12 0.95
N MET A 162 -3.85 -1.29 1.35
CA MET A 162 -3.04 -2.24 2.08
C MET A 162 -2.13 -2.99 1.10
N SER A 163 -0.84 -2.90 1.33
CA SER A 163 0.15 -3.62 0.55
C SER A 163 0.46 -5.00 1.15
N ASN A 164 0.97 -5.88 0.33
CA ASN A 164 1.58 -7.13 0.76
C ASN A 164 3.01 -7.18 0.21
N SER A 165 3.97 -7.54 1.04
CA SER A 165 5.41 -7.63 0.67
C SER A 165 5.92 -6.38 -0.06
N GLY A 166 5.51 -5.19 0.37
CA GLY A 166 5.89 -3.92 -0.23
C GLY A 166 5.20 -3.58 -1.56
N SER A 167 4.31 -4.44 -2.07
CA SER A 167 3.56 -4.20 -3.30
C SER A 167 2.08 -3.94 -3.02
N GLY A 168 1.59 -2.74 -3.38
CA GLY A 168 0.18 -2.40 -3.23
C GLY A 168 -0.73 -3.20 -4.17
N ASN A 169 -0.34 -3.45 -5.42
CA ASN A 169 -1.12 -4.28 -6.31
C ASN A 169 -1.20 -5.74 -5.84
N GLN A 170 -0.11 -6.25 -5.27
CA GLN A 170 -0.12 -7.60 -4.67
C GLN A 170 -1.08 -7.67 -3.48
N GLY A 171 -1.08 -6.67 -2.61
CA GLY A 171 -2.05 -6.57 -1.51
C GLY A 171 -3.50 -6.48 -1.99
N ILE A 172 -3.76 -5.67 -3.02
CA ILE A 172 -5.08 -5.58 -3.66
C ILE A 172 -5.49 -6.95 -4.24
N CYS A 173 -4.60 -7.61 -5.00
CA CYS A 173 -4.91 -8.91 -5.62
C CYS A 173 -5.05 -10.05 -4.62
N ALA A 174 -4.42 -9.97 -3.45
CA ALA A 174 -4.62 -10.94 -2.37
C ALA A 174 -5.93 -10.71 -1.61
N THR A 175 -6.37 -9.46 -1.46
CA THR A 175 -7.52 -9.08 -0.64
C THR A 175 -8.84 -9.08 -1.41
N MET A 176 -8.89 -8.38 -2.54
CA MET A 176 -10.16 -8.10 -3.24
C MET A 176 -10.92 -9.34 -3.72
N PRO A 177 -10.26 -10.42 -4.19
CA PRO A 177 -10.99 -11.65 -4.53
C PRO A 177 -11.76 -12.26 -3.35
N VAL A 178 -11.15 -12.27 -2.18
CA VAL A 178 -11.78 -12.79 -0.95
C VAL A 178 -12.94 -11.89 -0.52
N VAL A 179 -12.73 -10.57 -0.52
CA VAL A 179 -13.76 -9.59 -0.16
C VAL A 179 -14.98 -9.71 -1.07
N VAL A 180 -14.79 -9.71 -2.39
CA VAL A 180 -15.89 -9.81 -3.36
C VAL A 180 -16.60 -11.16 -3.24
N PHE A 181 -15.85 -12.24 -3.07
CA PHE A 181 -16.45 -13.57 -2.88
C PHE A 181 -17.33 -13.60 -1.62
N ALA A 182 -16.85 -13.05 -0.52
CA ALA A 182 -17.61 -13.01 0.72
C ALA A 182 -18.87 -12.13 0.60
N GLU A 183 -18.78 -10.99 -0.08
CA GLU A 183 -19.94 -10.11 -0.32
C GLU A 183 -21.02 -10.81 -1.16
N GLU A 184 -20.64 -11.49 -2.25
CA GLU A 184 -21.56 -12.22 -3.12
C GLU A 184 -22.24 -13.42 -2.43
N ASN A 185 -21.54 -14.02 -1.46
CA ASN A 185 -22.06 -15.14 -0.67
C ASN A 185 -22.74 -14.69 0.64
N HIS A 186 -22.79 -13.38 0.91
CA HIS A 186 -23.37 -12.83 2.14
C HIS A 186 -22.68 -13.34 3.42
N ASN A 187 -21.38 -13.61 3.35
CA ASN A 187 -20.59 -14.00 4.50
C ASN A 187 -20.54 -12.90 5.56
N THR A 188 -20.49 -13.31 6.80
CA THR A 188 -20.27 -12.41 7.94
C THR A 188 -18.82 -11.95 8.01
N ASP A 189 -18.55 -10.95 8.85
CA ASP A 189 -17.19 -10.48 9.12
C ASP A 189 -16.32 -11.54 9.81
N GLU A 190 -16.95 -12.52 10.50
CA GLU A 190 -16.26 -13.61 11.17
C GLU A 190 -15.90 -14.75 10.19
N GLU A 191 -16.65 -14.88 9.10
CA GLU A 191 -16.42 -15.87 8.04
C GLU A 191 -15.46 -15.35 6.96
N LEU A 192 -15.15 -14.06 6.96
CA LEU A 192 -14.22 -13.43 6.04
C LEU A 192 -12.77 -13.67 6.47
#